data_815c1870389eb1d811830e0a87e097fd
#
_entry.id   815c1870389eb1d811830e0a87e097fd
#
_cell.length_a   1.000
_cell.length_b   1.000
_cell.length_c   1.000
_cell.angle_alpha   90.00
_cell.angle_beta   90.00
_cell.angle_gamma   90.00
#
_symmetry.space_group_name_H-M   'P 1'
#
loop_
_entity.id
_entity.type
_entity.pdbx_description
1 polymer ?
#
loop_
_entity_poly.entity_id
_entity_poly.type
_entity_poly.pdbx_seq_one_letter_code
_entity_poly.pdbx_strand_id
1 'polypeptide(L)'
;MYTGMEWWTKVRLEVSRGEKSKREVLREEGIHWETLKKILKYPEPPGYRLKEPRPKPKIGPYLERIAQIIEEDKSLPKKQRHTAKRIYERIREMGYGGKYTQVKTAVRELVRIKQEVFMPLIHKPGEAQVDFGYALVKILGVLRKVGFFVMVLPYSDVFFVMAFERECTESYWEGHARAFEFFGGVPTRISYDNSRVLVSKIIGPRDRKLTYGFLQLQSHYLFREHFCRVRRANEKGVVEGVVKFTRLNFFVPVPEVRDLNELNGKLAEMCRKDLQRHLRGKTGTKAERLKEDQAAFLPLPPVAFDACMKQPAQANSLSLVRFDDNDYSVPVSYAHHEILVKGYVDRVTLCHKDRVVAEHVRSWGKEGIFFDYRHYLPLLERKPGSLDHARPLADLNLPECFDTLRRRLQGEEERQGEGLREFIRILRLLEDYPMDRLQKAVEKALVIHAHSRDAVLQFLVPHFSWRNTTFLLDGRKHLRLVKVGTPDLSAYRNLLAQEVRHDGKG
;
A
#
# COMPACT_ATOMS: atom_id res chain seq x y z
N MET A 1 54.87 0.86 -14.43
CA MET A 1 55.03 -0.59 -14.57
C MET A 1 54.80 -0.96 -16.02
N TYR A 2 55.77 -1.53 -16.69
CA TYR A 2 55.78 -1.81 -18.13
C TYR A 2 54.85 -3.01 -18.47
N THR A 3 53.54 -2.75 -18.58
CA THR A 3 52.52 -3.80 -18.76
C THR A 3 51.72 -3.69 -20.06
N GLY A 4 52.03 -2.69 -20.91
CA GLY A 4 51.37 -2.53 -22.22
C GLY A 4 51.82 -3.62 -23.20
N MET A 5 50.87 -4.40 -23.77
CA MET A 5 51.17 -5.47 -24.74
C MET A 5 51.84 -4.96 -25.99
N GLU A 6 51.46 -3.77 -26.48
CA GLU A 6 52.05 -3.15 -27.69
C GLU A 6 53.55 -2.87 -27.49
N TRP A 7 53.91 -2.24 -26.36
CA TRP A 7 55.30 -1.99 -26.02
C TRP A 7 56.09 -3.28 -25.77
N TRP A 8 55.46 -4.24 -25.05
CA TRP A 8 56.08 -5.53 -24.79
C TRP A 8 56.39 -6.30 -26.11
N THR A 9 55.47 -6.26 -27.04
CA THR A 9 55.61 -6.90 -28.37
C THR A 9 56.66 -6.20 -29.19
N LYS A 10 56.70 -4.83 -29.23
CA LYS A 10 57.71 -4.03 -29.91
C LYS A 10 59.11 -4.45 -29.47
N VAL A 11 59.40 -4.41 -28.18
CA VAL A 11 60.73 -4.75 -27.61
C VAL A 11 61.12 -6.20 -27.95
N ARG A 12 60.15 -7.14 -27.90
CA ARG A 12 60.42 -8.54 -28.31
C ARG A 12 60.81 -8.65 -29.77
N LEU A 13 60.07 -7.97 -30.66
CA LEU A 13 60.32 -8.01 -32.12
C LEU A 13 61.69 -7.43 -32.44
N GLU A 14 61.99 -6.24 -31.93
CA GLU A 14 63.26 -5.56 -32.23
C GLU A 14 64.48 -6.43 -31.83
N VAL A 15 64.41 -7.10 -30.68
CA VAL A 15 65.53 -7.95 -30.20
C VAL A 15 65.51 -9.34 -30.86
N SER A 16 64.33 -9.98 -31.00
CA SER A 16 64.26 -11.36 -31.50
C SER A 16 64.51 -11.46 -33.00
N ARG A 17 64.23 -10.38 -33.79
CA ARG A 17 64.49 -10.30 -35.20
C ARG A 17 65.89 -9.78 -35.52
N GLY A 18 66.63 -9.36 -34.51
CA GLY A 18 67.96 -8.81 -34.67
C GLY A 18 68.00 -7.36 -35.24
N GLU A 19 66.84 -6.69 -35.19
CA GLU A 19 66.73 -5.30 -35.65
C GLU A 19 67.51 -4.34 -34.77
N LYS A 20 67.57 -4.61 -33.47
CA LYS A 20 68.40 -3.90 -32.47
C LYS A 20 69.13 -4.84 -31.54
N SER A 21 70.33 -4.41 -31.13
CA SER A 21 71.05 -5.16 -30.12
C SER A 21 70.42 -4.99 -28.72
N LYS A 22 70.60 -5.98 -27.84
CA LYS A 22 70.11 -5.93 -26.46
C LYS A 22 70.59 -4.67 -25.71
N ARG A 23 71.83 -4.19 -26.03
CA ARG A 23 72.38 -2.98 -25.39
C ARG A 23 71.69 -1.70 -25.88
N GLU A 24 71.35 -1.64 -27.17
CA GLU A 24 70.61 -0.51 -27.74
C GLU A 24 69.23 -0.37 -27.14
N VAL A 25 68.43 -1.47 -27.06
CA VAL A 25 67.12 -1.48 -26.46
C VAL A 25 67.15 -1.08 -25.00
N LEU A 26 68.14 -1.54 -24.22
CA LEU A 26 68.29 -1.12 -22.83
C LEU A 26 68.53 0.39 -22.71
N ARG A 27 69.25 0.98 -23.64
CA ARG A 27 69.57 2.42 -23.66
C ARG A 27 68.39 3.27 -24.13
N GLU A 28 67.76 2.85 -25.19
CA GLU A 28 66.65 3.59 -25.81
C GLU A 28 65.37 3.54 -24.96
N GLU A 29 65.00 2.37 -24.46
CA GLU A 29 63.78 2.18 -23.68
C GLU A 29 64.01 2.45 -22.19
N GLY A 30 65.24 2.73 -21.74
CA GLY A 30 65.53 3.04 -20.35
C GLY A 30 65.21 1.94 -19.37
N ILE A 31 65.28 0.67 -19.78
CA ILE A 31 64.89 -0.47 -18.96
C ILE A 31 66.07 -1.22 -18.37
N HIS A 32 65.88 -1.82 -17.20
CA HIS A 32 66.92 -2.63 -16.58
C HIS A 32 67.05 -4.00 -17.28
N TRP A 33 68.26 -4.55 -17.32
CA TRP A 33 68.56 -5.88 -17.92
C TRP A 33 67.63 -7.00 -17.49
N GLU A 34 67.27 -7.05 -16.21
CA GLU A 34 66.31 -8.06 -15.70
C GLU A 34 64.89 -7.90 -16.26
N THR A 35 64.51 -6.68 -16.64
CA THR A 35 63.23 -6.41 -17.32
C THR A 35 63.27 -6.91 -18.74
N LEU A 36 64.35 -6.63 -19.48
CA LEU A 36 64.53 -7.17 -20.83
C LEU A 36 64.57 -8.70 -20.87
N LYS A 37 65.30 -9.30 -19.93
CA LYS A 37 65.31 -10.77 -19.77
C LYS A 37 63.94 -11.38 -19.54
N LYS A 38 63.08 -10.70 -18.78
CA LYS A 38 61.64 -11.09 -18.59
C LYS A 38 60.86 -10.95 -19.88
N ILE A 39 61.03 -9.81 -20.60
CA ILE A 39 60.36 -9.57 -21.87
C ILE A 39 60.71 -10.65 -22.89
N LEU A 40 61.96 -11.02 -23.01
CA LEU A 40 62.39 -12.07 -23.92
C LEU A 40 61.92 -13.46 -23.51
N LYS A 41 61.84 -13.73 -22.21
CA LYS A 41 61.45 -15.03 -21.67
C LYS A 41 59.93 -15.30 -21.78
N TYR A 42 59.10 -14.28 -21.65
CA TYR A 42 57.65 -14.43 -21.59
C TYR A 42 56.99 -13.75 -22.79
N PRO A 43 56.04 -14.43 -23.51
CA PRO A 43 55.35 -13.87 -24.64
C PRO A 43 54.44 -12.65 -24.26
N GLU A 44 53.98 -12.60 -23.04
CA GLU A 44 53.16 -11.55 -22.46
C GLU A 44 53.70 -11.10 -21.10
N PRO A 45 53.39 -9.87 -20.64
CA PRO A 45 53.80 -9.41 -19.33
C PRO A 45 53.36 -10.36 -18.22
N PRO A 46 54.27 -11.00 -17.49
CA PRO A 46 53.88 -11.91 -16.42
C PRO A 46 53.17 -11.13 -15.31
N GLY A 47 51.91 -11.47 -15.04
CA GLY A 47 51.17 -10.93 -13.90
C GLY A 47 51.80 -11.29 -12.54
N TYR A 48 51.14 -10.99 -11.46
CA TYR A 48 51.58 -11.29 -10.11
C TYR A 48 51.66 -12.84 -9.91
N ARG A 49 52.87 -13.35 -9.72
CA ARG A 49 53.14 -14.81 -9.69
C ARG A 49 53.52 -15.36 -8.31
N LEU A 50 53.08 -14.70 -7.24
CA LEU A 50 53.27 -15.30 -5.93
C LEU A 50 52.46 -16.60 -5.83
N LYS A 51 53.13 -17.73 -5.75
CA LYS A 51 52.52 -19.06 -5.56
C LYS A 51 51.89 -19.20 -4.18
N GLU A 52 52.42 -18.53 -3.20
CA GLU A 52 51.92 -18.53 -1.82
C GLU A 52 51.54 -17.12 -1.37
N PRO A 53 50.44 -16.96 -0.61
CA PRO A 53 50.06 -15.68 -0.03
C PRO A 53 51.18 -15.14 0.85
N ARG A 54 51.38 -13.81 0.84
CA ARG A 54 52.39 -13.18 1.74
C ARG A 54 52.09 -13.56 3.19
N PRO A 55 53.10 -13.96 3.98
CA PRO A 55 52.85 -14.23 5.39
C PRO A 55 52.30 -13.00 6.11
N LYS A 56 51.33 -13.24 6.99
CA LYS A 56 50.69 -12.20 7.81
C LYS A 56 51.26 -12.24 9.23
N PRO A 57 52.50 -11.75 9.48
CA PRO A 57 53.22 -12.05 10.74
C PRO A 57 52.50 -11.52 11.99
N LYS A 58 51.79 -10.38 11.90
CA LYS A 58 51.07 -9.81 13.05
C LYS A 58 49.74 -10.46 13.35
N ILE A 59 48.95 -10.78 12.33
CA ILE A 59 47.59 -11.34 12.52
C ILE A 59 47.53 -12.86 12.37
N GLY A 60 48.55 -13.45 11.69
CA GLY A 60 48.60 -14.89 11.43
C GLY A 60 48.36 -15.77 12.66
N PRO A 61 49.10 -15.55 13.79
CA PRO A 61 48.91 -16.32 15.01
C PRO A 61 47.48 -16.24 15.61
N TYR A 62 46.74 -15.19 15.29
CA TYR A 62 45.39 -14.97 15.83
C TYR A 62 44.26 -15.41 14.90
N LEU A 63 44.55 -15.84 13.64
CA LEU A 63 43.51 -16.22 12.67
C LEU A 63 42.69 -17.42 13.13
N GLU A 64 43.32 -18.40 13.75
CA GLU A 64 42.63 -19.56 14.27
C GLU A 64 41.65 -19.19 15.40
N ARG A 65 42.10 -18.31 16.33
CA ARG A 65 41.26 -17.84 17.42
C ARG A 65 40.11 -16.97 16.91
N ILE A 66 40.32 -16.13 15.91
CA ILE A 66 39.27 -15.38 15.24
C ILE A 66 38.25 -16.33 14.58
N ALA A 67 38.73 -17.38 13.94
CA ALA A 67 37.87 -18.41 13.34
C ALA A 67 37.01 -19.15 14.36
N GLN A 68 37.59 -19.49 15.52
CA GLN A 68 36.85 -20.10 16.65
C GLN A 68 35.75 -19.18 17.18
N ILE A 69 36.05 -17.90 17.43
CA ILE A 69 35.07 -16.92 17.89
C ILE A 69 33.90 -16.80 16.89
N ILE A 70 34.19 -16.78 15.59
CA ILE A 70 33.15 -16.74 14.54
C ILE A 70 32.31 -18.01 14.54
N GLU A 71 32.89 -19.16 14.85
CA GLU A 71 32.17 -20.44 14.95
C GLU A 71 31.27 -20.49 16.19
N GLU A 72 31.79 -20.08 17.35
CA GLU A 72 31.05 -19.95 18.61
C GLU A 72 29.82 -19.04 18.42
N ASP A 73 29.99 -17.92 17.68
CA ASP A 73 28.93 -16.97 17.37
C ASP A 73 27.74 -17.56 16.57
N LYS A 74 27.94 -18.65 15.84
CA LYS A 74 26.84 -19.24 15.06
C LYS A 74 25.71 -19.79 15.92
N SER A 75 26.03 -20.25 17.14
CA SER A 75 25.07 -20.72 18.12
C SER A 75 24.25 -19.60 18.78
N LEU A 76 24.75 -18.36 18.69
CA LEU A 76 24.15 -17.20 19.34
C LEU A 76 23.18 -16.42 18.42
N PRO A 77 22.19 -15.72 18.99
CA PRO A 77 21.32 -14.83 18.24
C PRO A 77 22.14 -13.75 17.50
N LYS A 78 21.74 -13.38 16.27
CA LYS A 78 22.48 -12.41 15.43
C LYS A 78 22.82 -11.10 16.15
N LYS A 79 21.97 -10.63 17.08
CA LYS A 79 22.15 -9.40 17.86
C LYS A 79 23.20 -9.53 18.97
N GLN A 80 23.61 -10.73 19.34
CA GLN A 80 24.60 -11.02 20.38
C GLN A 80 25.92 -11.56 19.83
N ARG A 81 26.09 -11.60 18.51
CA ARG A 81 27.35 -12.01 17.86
C ARG A 81 28.40 -10.92 17.94
N HIS A 82 29.66 -11.34 18.00
CA HIS A 82 30.79 -10.42 18.02
C HIS A 82 30.85 -9.59 16.73
N THR A 83 30.99 -8.28 16.87
CA THR A 83 31.39 -7.41 15.77
C THR A 83 32.88 -7.52 15.52
N ALA A 84 33.35 -7.19 14.31
CA ALA A 84 34.79 -7.17 14.03
C ALA A 84 35.56 -6.30 15.00
N LYS A 85 34.96 -5.20 15.56
CA LYS A 85 35.54 -4.35 16.57
C LYS A 85 35.67 -5.10 17.90
N ARG A 86 34.66 -5.84 18.33
CA ARG A 86 34.71 -6.63 19.58
C ARG A 86 35.72 -7.78 19.48
N ILE A 87 35.83 -8.44 18.31
CA ILE A 87 36.87 -9.43 18.06
C ILE A 87 38.26 -8.80 18.17
N TYR A 88 38.46 -7.60 17.59
CA TYR A 88 39.70 -6.87 17.70
C TYR A 88 40.06 -6.56 19.16
N GLU A 89 39.15 -6.09 19.98
CA GLU A 89 39.36 -5.83 21.41
C GLU A 89 39.76 -7.12 22.15
N ARG A 90 39.08 -8.23 21.95
CA ARG A 90 39.41 -9.53 22.57
C ARG A 90 40.80 -10.05 22.21
N ILE A 91 41.20 -10.01 20.91
CA ILE A 91 42.55 -10.45 20.54
C ILE A 91 43.62 -9.49 20.98
N ARG A 92 43.32 -8.19 21.15
CA ARG A 92 44.21 -7.21 21.72
C ARG A 92 44.52 -7.50 23.18
N GLU A 93 43.54 -7.92 23.95
CA GLU A 93 43.69 -8.43 25.32
C GLU A 93 44.64 -9.65 25.39
N MET A 94 44.72 -10.40 24.28
CA MET A 94 45.64 -11.56 24.11
C MET A 94 47.03 -11.17 23.54
N GLY A 95 47.33 -9.88 23.45
CA GLY A 95 48.65 -9.40 23.01
C GLY A 95 48.73 -9.00 21.54
N TYR A 96 47.62 -8.89 20.78
CA TYR A 96 47.67 -8.44 19.40
C TYR A 96 48.06 -6.96 19.27
N GLY A 97 49.21 -6.69 18.69
CA GLY A 97 49.74 -5.34 18.47
C GLY A 97 49.48 -4.72 17.09
N GLY A 98 48.57 -5.30 16.27
CA GLY A 98 48.25 -4.80 14.94
C GLY A 98 47.10 -3.82 14.92
N LYS A 99 46.80 -3.27 13.72
CA LYS A 99 45.66 -2.31 13.53
C LYS A 99 44.36 -3.02 13.31
N TYR A 100 43.25 -2.35 13.71
CA TYR A 100 41.87 -2.82 13.51
C TYR A 100 41.53 -3.26 12.07
N THR A 101 42.06 -2.53 11.07
CA THR A 101 41.82 -2.80 9.65
C THR A 101 42.20 -4.22 9.24
N GLN A 102 43.30 -4.75 9.80
CA GLN A 102 43.77 -6.11 9.51
C GLN A 102 42.79 -7.16 10.06
N VAL A 103 42.25 -6.94 11.28
CA VAL A 103 41.24 -7.80 11.89
C VAL A 103 39.95 -7.75 11.12
N LYS A 104 39.49 -6.54 10.75
CA LYS A 104 38.28 -6.38 9.92
C LYS A 104 38.39 -7.13 8.58
N THR A 105 39.56 -7.07 7.94
CA THR A 105 39.81 -7.81 6.68
C THR A 105 39.83 -9.31 6.93
N ALA A 106 40.53 -9.79 7.96
CA ALA A 106 40.57 -11.21 8.31
C ALA A 106 39.16 -11.78 8.65
N VAL A 107 38.38 -11.06 9.47
CA VAL A 107 36.99 -11.45 9.78
C VAL A 107 36.16 -11.55 8.51
N ARG A 108 36.27 -10.55 7.60
CA ARG A 108 35.55 -10.57 6.33
C ARG A 108 35.95 -11.75 5.44
N GLU A 109 37.25 -12.07 5.36
CA GLU A 109 37.76 -13.21 4.59
C GLU A 109 37.24 -14.52 5.18
N LEU A 110 37.34 -14.72 6.50
CA LEU A 110 36.89 -15.93 7.19
C LEU A 110 35.37 -16.13 7.10
N VAL A 111 34.59 -15.06 7.23
CA VAL A 111 33.14 -15.12 7.05
C VAL A 111 32.78 -15.42 5.59
N ARG A 112 33.50 -14.84 4.61
CA ARG A 112 33.28 -15.10 3.19
C ARG A 112 33.58 -16.54 2.79
N ILE A 113 34.65 -17.12 3.31
CA ILE A 113 35.04 -18.52 3.05
C ILE A 113 34.01 -19.50 3.64
N LYS A 114 33.34 -19.13 4.74
CA LYS A 114 32.31 -19.92 5.42
C LYS A 114 30.88 -19.61 4.98
N GLN A 115 30.69 -18.76 3.95
CA GLN A 115 29.35 -18.53 3.40
C GLN A 115 28.81 -19.82 2.77
N GLU A 116 27.59 -20.17 3.18
CA GLU A 116 26.87 -21.31 2.61
C GLU A 116 26.65 -21.09 1.10
N VAL A 117 26.95 -22.11 0.30
CA VAL A 117 26.70 -22.09 -1.14
C VAL A 117 25.36 -22.79 -1.39
N PHE A 118 24.46 -22.14 -2.09
CA PHE A 118 23.13 -22.63 -2.35
C PHE A 118 23.01 -23.21 -3.76
N MET A 119 22.27 -24.31 -3.87
CA MET A 119 21.94 -24.89 -5.17
C MET A 119 20.85 -24.01 -5.84
N PRO A 120 21.04 -23.53 -7.07
CA PRO A 120 19.97 -22.85 -7.81
C PRO A 120 18.77 -23.77 -7.99
N LEU A 121 17.58 -23.28 -7.63
CA LEU A 121 16.33 -24.03 -7.78
C LEU A 121 15.72 -23.75 -9.15
N ILE A 122 15.14 -24.79 -9.76
CA ILE A 122 14.32 -24.65 -10.97
C ILE A 122 12.87 -24.48 -10.51
N HIS A 123 12.23 -23.42 -10.99
CA HIS A 123 10.82 -23.14 -10.74
C HIS A 123 10.00 -23.44 -11.98
N LYS A 124 8.84 -24.07 -11.79
CA LYS A 124 7.89 -24.37 -12.86
C LYS A 124 6.97 -23.18 -13.10
N PRO A 125 6.41 -23.02 -14.33
CA PRO A 125 5.31 -22.09 -14.55
C PRO A 125 4.15 -22.33 -13.58
N GLY A 126 3.50 -21.25 -13.15
CA GLY A 126 2.37 -21.31 -12.22
C GLY A 126 2.73 -21.42 -10.73
N GLU A 127 4.02 -21.31 -10.37
CA GLU A 127 4.44 -21.20 -8.97
C GLU A 127 4.62 -19.74 -8.56
N ALA A 128 4.29 -19.40 -7.31
CA ALA A 128 4.51 -18.07 -6.73
C ALA A 128 5.22 -18.15 -5.38
N GLN A 129 5.87 -17.04 -4.99
CA GLN A 129 6.43 -16.85 -3.65
C GLN A 129 5.91 -15.53 -3.09
N VAL A 130 5.55 -15.51 -1.79
CA VAL A 130 5.02 -14.35 -1.08
C VAL A 130 5.91 -13.98 0.09
N ASP A 131 6.11 -12.68 0.28
CA ASP A 131 6.81 -12.13 1.44
C ASP A 131 6.32 -10.72 1.77
N PHE A 132 6.61 -10.25 2.99
CA PHE A 132 6.39 -8.89 3.44
C PHE A 132 7.71 -8.17 3.67
N GLY A 133 7.80 -6.93 3.19
CA GLY A 133 8.88 -6.02 3.47
C GLY A 133 8.40 -4.78 4.21
N TYR A 134 9.36 -3.95 4.66
CA TYR A 134 9.05 -2.66 5.27
C TYR A 134 9.91 -1.58 4.63
N ALA A 135 9.32 -0.40 4.43
CA ALA A 135 9.98 0.77 3.89
C ALA A 135 9.49 2.06 4.58
N LEU A 136 10.23 3.14 4.40
CA LEU A 136 9.83 4.48 4.85
C LEU A 136 9.15 5.22 3.69
N VAL A 137 8.08 5.95 4.01
CA VAL A 137 7.31 6.79 3.08
C VAL A 137 6.92 8.07 3.81
N LYS A 138 6.90 9.19 3.12
CA LYS A 138 6.33 10.45 3.62
C LYS A 138 4.87 10.55 3.19
N ILE A 139 3.97 10.54 4.16
CA ILE A 139 2.53 10.74 3.93
C ILE A 139 2.16 12.09 4.52
N LEU A 140 1.69 13.03 3.68
CA LEU A 140 1.41 14.43 4.05
C LEU A 140 2.62 15.07 4.79
N GLY A 141 3.84 14.83 4.29
CA GLY A 141 5.08 15.36 4.89
C GLY A 141 5.59 14.60 6.13
N VAL A 142 4.79 13.69 6.71
CA VAL A 142 5.16 12.91 7.90
C VAL A 142 5.81 11.59 7.48
N LEU A 143 7.02 11.33 7.99
CA LEU A 143 7.74 10.08 7.73
C LEU A 143 7.09 8.93 8.49
N ARG A 144 6.59 7.92 7.76
CA ARG A 144 5.95 6.73 8.32
C ARG A 144 6.63 5.46 7.82
N LYS A 145 6.63 4.43 8.65
CA LYS A 145 7.04 3.07 8.26
C LYS A 145 5.80 2.31 7.80
N VAL A 146 5.82 1.86 6.54
CA VAL A 146 4.74 1.05 5.94
C VAL A 146 5.20 -0.38 5.70
N GLY A 147 4.27 -1.33 5.77
CA GLY A 147 4.48 -2.69 5.27
C GLY A 147 4.23 -2.72 3.77
N PHE A 148 4.91 -3.59 3.03
CA PHE A 148 4.55 -3.86 1.64
C PHE A 148 4.57 -5.36 1.36
N PHE A 149 3.49 -5.81 0.76
CA PHE A 149 3.31 -7.16 0.26
C PHE A 149 4.03 -7.32 -1.07
N VAL A 150 4.69 -8.45 -1.26
CA VAL A 150 5.33 -8.83 -2.52
C VAL A 150 4.90 -10.23 -2.88
N MET A 151 4.39 -10.41 -4.09
CA MET A 151 4.22 -11.72 -4.71
C MET A 151 5.03 -11.76 -6.00
N VAL A 152 5.85 -12.79 -6.16
CA VAL A 152 6.70 -12.99 -7.34
C VAL A 152 6.41 -14.36 -7.95
N LEU A 153 6.47 -14.42 -9.28
CA LEU A 153 6.43 -15.64 -10.08
C LEU A 153 7.88 -16.01 -10.44
N PRO A 154 8.51 -16.99 -9.77
CA PRO A 154 9.93 -17.26 -9.94
C PRO A 154 10.33 -17.71 -11.35
N TYR A 155 9.39 -18.26 -12.12
CA TYR A 155 9.63 -18.67 -13.51
C TYR A 155 9.82 -17.45 -14.44
N SER A 156 8.88 -16.51 -14.45
CA SER A 156 8.92 -15.31 -15.29
C SER A 156 9.68 -14.14 -14.65
N ASP A 157 9.95 -14.18 -13.32
CA ASP A 157 10.42 -13.07 -12.48
C ASP A 157 9.44 -11.88 -12.46
N VAL A 158 8.20 -12.06 -12.88
CA VAL A 158 7.14 -11.05 -12.73
C VAL A 158 6.76 -10.97 -11.28
N PHE A 159 6.56 -9.75 -10.78
CA PHE A 159 6.18 -9.54 -9.40
C PHE A 159 5.13 -8.43 -9.28
N PHE A 160 4.39 -8.49 -8.19
CA PHE A 160 3.41 -7.49 -7.77
C PHE A 160 3.78 -6.97 -6.39
N VAL A 161 3.60 -5.66 -6.18
CA VAL A 161 3.88 -4.99 -4.91
C VAL A 161 2.70 -4.10 -4.53
N MET A 162 2.29 -4.17 -3.28
CA MET A 162 1.26 -3.30 -2.69
C MET A 162 1.63 -2.91 -1.26
N ALA A 163 1.50 -1.61 -0.93
CA ALA A 163 1.80 -1.08 0.40
C ALA A 163 0.56 -1.04 1.29
N PHE A 164 0.78 -1.24 2.59
CA PHE A 164 -0.23 -1.28 3.65
C PHE A 164 0.29 -0.57 4.89
N GLU A 165 -0.59 -0.13 5.78
CA GLU A 165 -0.19 0.45 7.07
C GLU A 165 0.63 -0.55 7.90
N ARG A 166 0.22 -1.82 7.92
CA ARG A 166 0.92 -2.91 8.62
C ARG A 166 0.68 -4.27 7.99
N GLU A 167 1.49 -5.25 8.36
CA GLU A 167 1.28 -6.67 8.07
C GLU A 167 0.18 -7.22 8.99
N CYS A 168 -0.95 -7.62 8.41
CA CYS A 168 -2.09 -8.22 9.09
C CYS A 168 -2.84 -9.17 8.15
N THR A 169 -3.87 -9.84 8.64
CA THR A 169 -4.65 -10.80 7.85
C THR A 169 -5.29 -10.15 6.63
N GLU A 170 -5.89 -8.96 6.80
CA GLU A 170 -6.56 -8.23 5.74
C GLU A 170 -5.57 -7.75 4.66
N SER A 171 -4.35 -7.34 5.04
CA SER A 171 -3.31 -6.97 4.07
C SER A 171 -2.79 -8.17 3.28
N TYR A 172 -2.76 -9.37 3.87
CA TYR A 172 -2.51 -10.58 3.11
C TYR A 172 -3.64 -10.88 2.13
N TRP A 173 -4.89 -10.81 2.57
CA TRP A 173 -6.05 -11.06 1.71
C TRP A 173 -6.10 -10.10 0.52
N GLU A 174 -6.04 -8.81 0.79
CA GLU A 174 -6.07 -7.78 -0.26
C GLU A 174 -4.86 -7.92 -1.19
N GLY A 175 -3.66 -8.13 -0.64
CA GLY A 175 -2.44 -8.32 -1.42
C GLY A 175 -2.52 -9.50 -2.38
N HIS A 176 -3.11 -10.63 -1.95
CA HIS A 176 -3.31 -11.80 -2.82
C HIS A 176 -4.36 -11.51 -3.90
N ALA A 177 -5.51 -10.96 -3.53
CA ALA A 177 -6.58 -10.65 -4.47
C ALA A 177 -6.07 -9.73 -5.59
N ARG A 178 -5.38 -8.65 -5.24
CA ARG A 178 -4.80 -7.71 -6.21
C ARG A 178 -3.65 -8.29 -7.03
N ALA A 179 -2.83 -9.17 -6.42
CA ALA A 179 -1.78 -9.86 -7.17
C ALA A 179 -2.37 -10.81 -8.22
N PHE A 180 -3.40 -11.56 -7.87
CA PHE A 180 -4.07 -12.48 -8.80
C PHE A 180 -4.77 -11.72 -9.94
N GLU A 181 -5.42 -10.59 -9.65
CA GLU A 181 -5.94 -9.68 -10.67
C GLU A 181 -4.82 -9.16 -11.60
N PHE A 182 -3.69 -8.72 -11.03
CA PHE A 182 -2.56 -8.22 -11.80
C PHE A 182 -1.93 -9.28 -12.70
N PHE A 183 -1.81 -10.53 -12.22
CA PHE A 183 -1.27 -11.65 -12.99
C PHE A 183 -2.28 -12.22 -14.00
N GLY A 184 -3.57 -11.94 -13.84
CA GLY A 184 -4.65 -12.46 -14.70
C GLY A 184 -5.01 -13.91 -14.41
N GLY A 185 -4.76 -14.42 -13.20
CA GLY A 185 -5.07 -15.78 -12.77
C GLY A 185 -4.46 -16.12 -11.41
N VAL A 186 -4.73 -17.31 -10.91
CA VAL A 186 -4.27 -17.78 -9.60
C VAL A 186 -3.13 -18.79 -9.77
N PRO A 187 -1.94 -18.54 -9.23
CA PRO A 187 -0.85 -19.53 -9.24
C PRO A 187 -1.30 -20.83 -8.56
N THR A 188 -0.97 -21.97 -9.16
CA THR A 188 -1.39 -23.28 -8.64
C THR A 188 -0.73 -23.65 -7.31
N ARG A 189 0.48 -23.09 -7.05
CA ARG A 189 1.24 -23.31 -5.83
C ARG A 189 1.91 -22.03 -5.37
N ILE A 190 1.74 -21.70 -4.09
CA ILE A 190 2.29 -20.48 -3.49
C ILE A 190 3.15 -20.83 -2.28
N SER A 191 4.38 -20.32 -2.26
CA SER A 191 5.34 -20.54 -1.18
C SER A 191 5.32 -19.38 -0.20
N TYR A 192 5.24 -19.70 1.10
CA TYR A 192 5.12 -18.76 2.20
C TYR A 192 6.21 -18.94 3.24
N ASP A 193 6.47 -17.86 3.99
CA ASP A 193 7.14 -17.93 5.29
C ASP A 193 6.18 -18.40 6.39
N ASN A 194 6.74 -18.76 7.55
CA ASN A 194 5.96 -19.13 8.73
C ASN A 194 5.48 -17.89 9.51
N SER A 195 4.87 -16.91 8.81
CA SER A 195 4.29 -15.73 9.43
C SER A 195 3.13 -16.12 10.36
N ARG A 196 3.00 -15.44 11.50
CA ARG A 196 1.91 -15.65 12.46
C ARG A 196 0.53 -15.34 11.88
N VAL A 197 0.47 -14.54 10.84
CA VAL A 197 -0.76 -14.24 10.10
C VAL A 197 -1.30 -15.48 9.40
N LEU A 198 -0.42 -16.34 8.89
CA LEU A 198 -0.77 -17.53 8.10
C LEU A 198 -0.81 -18.81 8.94
N VAL A 199 0.11 -18.92 9.92
CA VAL A 199 0.34 -20.13 10.70
C VAL A 199 0.04 -19.86 12.17
N SER A 200 -0.98 -20.52 12.71
CA SER A 200 -1.35 -20.42 14.13
C SER A 200 -0.42 -21.24 15.03
N LYS A 201 0.07 -22.41 14.55
CA LYS A 201 1.00 -23.27 15.29
C LYS A 201 1.85 -24.12 14.34
N ILE A 202 3.15 -24.19 14.60
CA ILE A 202 4.08 -25.13 13.96
C ILE A 202 4.03 -26.42 14.76
N ILE A 203 3.58 -27.52 14.14
CA ILE A 203 3.42 -28.83 14.80
C ILE A 203 4.68 -29.69 14.56
N GLY A 204 5.26 -29.61 13.36
CA GLY A 204 6.42 -30.42 12.98
C GLY A 204 7.25 -29.77 11.87
N PRO A 205 8.29 -30.46 11.35
CA PRO A 205 9.14 -29.91 10.29
C PRO A 205 8.39 -29.52 9.02
N ARG A 206 7.26 -30.18 8.73
CA ARG A 206 6.40 -29.94 7.57
C ARG A 206 4.95 -29.61 7.95
N ASP A 207 4.53 -29.92 9.17
CA ASP A 207 3.14 -29.81 9.59
C ASP A 207 2.86 -28.46 10.27
N ARG A 208 1.81 -27.80 9.83
CA ARG A 208 1.37 -26.48 10.28
C ARG A 208 -0.12 -26.50 10.60
N LYS A 209 -0.51 -25.82 11.67
CA LYS A 209 -1.90 -25.45 11.88
C LYS A 209 -2.09 -24.05 11.27
N LEU A 210 -2.86 -23.97 10.22
CA LEU A 210 -3.14 -22.73 9.50
C LEU A 210 -4.15 -21.85 10.29
N THR A 211 -4.12 -20.57 10.04
CA THR A 211 -5.13 -19.65 10.58
C THR A 211 -6.44 -19.81 9.81
N TYR A 212 -7.55 -19.52 10.46
CA TYR A 212 -8.87 -19.57 9.82
C TYR A 212 -8.93 -18.65 8.58
N GLY A 213 -8.39 -17.43 8.72
CA GLY A 213 -8.35 -16.48 7.62
C GLY A 213 -7.56 -16.97 6.40
N PHE A 214 -6.44 -17.67 6.62
CA PHE A 214 -5.69 -18.25 5.51
C PHE A 214 -6.47 -19.37 4.80
N LEU A 215 -7.16 -20.22 5.57
CA LEU A 215 -8.01 -21.27 5.01
C LEU A 215 -9.19 -20.71 4.19
N GLN A 216 -9.76 -19.58 4.61
CA GLN A 216 -10.81 -18.89 3.83
C GLN A 216 -10.27 -18.44 2.46
N LEU A 217 -9.09 -17.80 2.43
CA LEU A 217 -8.44 -17.38 1.19
C LEU A 217 -8.14 -18.57 0.29
N GLN A 218 -7.57 -19.64 0.85
CA GLN A 218 -7.23 -20.85 0.12
C GLN A 218 -8.46 -21.57 -0.44
N SER A 219 -9.53 -21.66 0.35
CA SER A 219 -10.80 -22.25 -0.08
C SER A 219 -11.45 -21.49 -1.23
N HIS A 220 -11.27 -20.16 -1.28
CA HIS A 220 -11.83 -19.32 -2.35
C HIS A 220 -11.04 -19.44 -3.67
N TYR A 221 -9.70 -19.43 -3.60
CA TYR A 221 -8.82 -19.42 -4.77
C TYR A 221 -8.27 -20.78 -5.17
N LEU A 222 -8.36 -21.79 -4.30
CA LEU A 222 -8.01 -23.20 -4.53
C LEU A 222 -6.53 -23.46 -4.87
N PHE A 223 -5.62 -22.54 -4.54
CA PHE A 223 -4.19 -22.77 -4.68
C PHE A 223 -3.65 -23.73 -3.63
N ARG A 224 -2.50 -24.38 -3.92
CA ARG A 224 -1.77 -25.20 -2.95
C ARG A 224 -0.74 -24.36 -2.23
N GLU A 225 -0.72 -24.46 -0.92
CA GLU A 225 0.28 -23.81 -0.09
C GLU A 225 1.57 -24.63 0.00
N HIS A 226 2.68 -23.95 0.14
CA HIS A 226 3.97 -24.53 0.48
C HIS A 226 4.66 -23.66 1.52
N PHE A 227 4.82 -24.15 2.74
CA PHE A 227 5.56 -23.46 3.78
C PHE A 227 7.03 -23.87 3.79
N CYS A 228 7.91 -22.86 3.73
CA CYS A 228 9.34 -23.08 3.83
C CYS A 228 9.71 -23.71 5.17
N ARG A 229 10.74 -24.58 5.16
CA ARG A 229 11.22 -25.19 6.38
C ARG A 229 11.81 -24.16 7.33
N VAL A 230 11.63 -24.39 8.63
CA VAL A 230 12.21 -23.51 9.66
C VAL A 230 13.73 -23.45 9.50
N ARG A 231 14.30 -22.23 9.47
CA ARG A 231 15.74 -21.93 9.31
C ARG A 231 16.36 -22.29 7.93
N ARG A 232 15.57 -22.48 6.88
CA ARG A 232 16.04 -22.67 5.51
C ARG A 232 15.63 -21.50 4.61
N ALA A 233 16.35 -20.38 4.72
CA ALA A 233 16.12 -19.17 3.90
C ALA A 233 16.28 -19.40 2.38
N ASN A 234 17.02 -20.45 1.99
CA ASN A 234 17.32 -20.77 0.58
C ASN A 234 16.10 -21.07 -0.27
N GLU A 235 15.00 -21.55 0.34
CA GLU A 235 13.77 -21.90 -0.37
C GLU A 235 13.02 -20.64 -0.85
N LYS A 236 13.39 -19.46 -0.33
CA LYS A 236 12.76 -18.15 -0.64
C LYS A 236 13.69 -17.13 -1.33
N GLY A 237 14.84 -17.57 -1.84
CA GLY A 237 15.86 -16.66 -2.37
C GLY A 237 15.36 -15.68 -3.43
N VAL A 238 14.35 -16.04 -4.24
CA VAL A 238 13.79 -15.18 -5.28
C VAL A 238 13.01 -14.03 -4.66
N VAL A 239 12.04 -14.31 -3.78
CA VAL A 239 11.19 -13.23 -3.19
C VAL A 239 11.99 -12.31 -2.27
N GLU A 240 12.96 -12.83 -1.50
CA GLU A 240 13.86 -11.99 -0.69
C GLU A 240 14.66 -11.02 -1.58
N GLY A 241 15.13 -11.50 -2.75
CA GLY A 241 15.75 -10.68 -3.77
C GLY A 241 14.83 -9.57 -4.29
N VAL A 242 13.55 -9.90 -4.56
CA VAL A 242 12.55 -8.94 -5.03
C VAL A 242 12.18 -7.93 -3.92
N VAL A 243 12.03 -8.36 -2.67
CA VAL A 243 11.81 -7.44 -1.53
C VAL A 243 12.95 -6.43 -1.41
N LYS A 244 14.20 -6.88 -1.55
CA LYS A 244 15.37 -5.99 -1.57
C LYS A 244 15.37 -5.07 -2.79
N PHE A 245 15.10 -5.61 -3.98
CA PHE A 245 15.00 -4.84 -5.22
C PHE A 245 13.93 -3.75 -5.11
N THR A 246 12.74 -4.10 -4.67
CA THR A 246 11.61 -3.19 -4.46
C THR A 246 11.99 -2.05 -3.51
N ARG A 247 12.59 -2.38 -2.35
CA ARG A 247 13.02 -1.37 -1.38
C ARG A 247 14.03 -0.39 -1.97
N LEU A 248 14.98 -0.87 -2.77
CA LEU A 248 16.05 -0.03 -3.33
C LEU A 248 15.63 0.75 -4.58
N ASN A 249 14.63 0.29 -5.33
CA ASN A 249 14.26 0.89 -6.62
C ASN A 249 12.88 1.57 -6.60
N PHE A 250 11.95 1.11 -5.74
CA PHE A 250 10.59 1.66 -5.67
C PHE A 250 10.41 2.61 -4.48
N PHE A 251 11.23 2.44 -3.41
CA PHE A 251 11.18 3.28 -2.22
C PHE A 251 12.43 4.17 -2.05
N VAL A 252 13.27 4.29 -3.09
CA VAL A 252 14.42 5.20 -3.11
C VAL A 252 14.37 6.04 -4.39
N PRO A 253 14.39 7.39 -4.26
CA PRO A 253 14.30 8.17 -3.02
C PRO A 253 13.00 7.90 -2.25
N VAL A 254 12.98 8.28 -0.96
CA VAL A 254 11.78 8.06 -0.11
C VAL A 254 10.55 8.71 -0.77
N PRO A 255 9.52 7.94 -1.14
CA PRO A 255 8.33 8.49 -1.82
C PRO A 255 7.60 9.49 -0.91
N GLU A 256 7.09 10.55 -1.51
CA GLU A 256 6.19 11.52 -0.88
C GLU A 256 4.84 11.46 -1.56
N VAL A 257 3.79 11.23 -0.77
CA VAL A 257 2.43 10.96 -1.23
C VAL A 257 1.39 11.55 -0.26
N ARG A 258 0.17 11.70 -0.72
CA ARG A 258 -0.97 12.14 0.12
C ARG A 258 -1.50 11.00 0.98
N ASP A 259 -1.57 9.80 0.41
CA ASP A 259 -2.11 8.60 1.06
C ASP A 259 -1.52 7.32 0.46
N LEU A 260 -1.90 6.16 1.03
CA LEU A 260 -1.48 4.86 0.54
C LEU A 260 -2.08 4.49 -0.83
N ASN A 261 -3.22 5.06 -1.21
CA ASN A 261 -3.83 4.78 -2.51
C ASN A 261 -2.99 5.40 -3.63
N GLU A 262 -2.52 6.63 -3.45
CA GLU A 262 -1.58 7.26 -4.37
C GLU A 262 -0.26 6.47 -4.48
N LEU A 263 0.26 6.01 -3.34
CA LEU A 263 1.46 5.17 -3.32
C LEU A 263 1.24 3.87 -4.10
N ASN A 264 0.14 3.18 -3.85
CA ASN A 264 -0.20 1.92 -4.50
C ASN A 264 -0.43 2.09 -6.00
N GLY A 265 -0.99 3.22 -6.43
CA GLY A 265 -1.07 3.59 -7.85
C GLY A 265 0.33 3.68 -8.50
N LYS A 266 1.28 4.37 -7.85
CA LYS A 266 2.68 4.47 -8.29
C LYS A 266 3.38 3.11 -8.32
N LEU A 267 3.20 2.29 -7.27
CA LEU A 267 3.79 0.93 -7.21
C LEU A 267 3.25 0.03 -8.32
N ALA A 268 1.95 0.06 -8.57
CA ALA A 268 1.33 -0.73 -9.64
C ALA A 268 1.85 -0.31 -11.03
N GLU A 269 2.07 0.99 -11.27
CA GLU A 269 2.68 1.49 -12.51
C GLU A 269 4.13 1.00 -12.65
N MET A 270 4.92 1.05 -11.57
CA MET A 270 6.29 0.53 -11.56
C MET A 270 6.33 -0.98 -11.85
N CYS A 271 5.40 -1.77 -11.28
CA CYS A 271 5.27 -3.19 -11.60
C CYS A 271 4.93 -3.42 -13.07
N ARG A 272 4.02 -2.62 -13.67
CA ARG A 272 3.69 -2.71 -15.11
C ARG A 272 4.89 -2.33 -16.00
N LYS A 273 5.66 -1.31 -15.64
CA LYS A 273 6.89 -0.92 -16.36
C LYS A 273 7.94 -2.04 -16.31
N ASP A 274 8.08 -2.73 -15.17
CA ASP A 274 9.03 -3.83 -15.01
C ASP A 274 8.70 -5.05 -15.92
N LEU A 275 7.45 -5.21 -16.38
CA LEU A 275 7.06 -6.26 -17.33
C LEU A 275 7.84 -6.18 -18.67
N GLN A 276 8.27 -5.01 -19.08
CA GLN A 276 9.03 -4.82 -20.33
C GLN A 276 10.51 -5.15 -20.18
N ARG A 277 10.97 -5.47 -18.97
CA ARG A 277 12.38 -5.73 -18.70
C ARG A 277 12.82 -7.09 -19.24
N HIS A 278 14.00 -7.11 -19.88
CA HIS A 278 14.71 -8.33 -20.23
C HIS A 278 15.58 -8.81 -19.08
N LEU A 279 15.61 -10.10 -18.87
CA LEU A 279 16.45 -10.73 -17.84
C LEU A 279 17.69 -11.36 -18.45
N ARG A 280 18.83 -11.18 -17.77
CA ARG A 280 20.08 -11.81 -18.21
C ARG A 280 19.94 -13.31 -18.25
N GLY A 281 20.28 -13.93 -19.39
CA GLY A 281 20.24 -15.38 -19.58
C GLY A 281 18.85 -15.98 -19.78
N LYS A 282 17.81 -15.15 -19.92
CA LYS A 282 16.45 -15.57 -20.29
C LYS A 282 16.04 -14.93 -21.61
N THR A 283 15.32 -15.66 -22.44
CA THR A 283 14.77 -15.17 -23.71
C THR A 283 13.50 -14.36 -23.46
N GLY A 284 13.29 -13.30 -24.23
CA GLY A 284 12.10 -12.47 -24.18
C GLY A 284 12.01 -11.52 -22.98
N THR A 285 10.93 -10.75 -22.94
CA THR A 285 10.55 -9.88 -21.84
C THR A 285 9.87 -10.67 -20.73
N LYS A 286 9.75 -10.06 -19.54
CA LYS A 286 8.96 -10.63 -18.44
C LYS A 286 7.49 -10.82 -18.85
N ALA A 287 6.91 -9.87 -19.63
CA ALA A 287 5.54 -9.96 -20.13
C ALA A 287 5.31 -11.17 -21.04
N GLU A 288 6.27 -11.50 -21.91
CA GLU A 288 6.19 -12.68 -22.77
C GLU A 288 6.23 -13.96 -21.94
N ARG A 289 7.13 -14.03 -20.96
CA ARG A 289 7.25 -15.17 -20.06
C ARG A 289 6.06 -15.32 -19.10
N LEU A 290 5.39 -14.22 -18.75
CA LEU A 290 4.16 -14.26 -17.95
C LEU A 290 3.07 -15.09 -18.64
N LYS A 291 3.00 -15.10 -19.98
CA LYS A 291 2.03 -15.91 -20.72
C LYS A 291 2.19 -17.40 -20.46
N GLU A 292 3.44 -17.87 -20.24
CA GLU A 292 3.72 -19.26 -19.89
C GLU A 292 3.27 -19.56 -18.45
N ASP A 293 3.46 -18.63 -17.51
CA ASP A 293 2.90 -18.75 -16.16
C ASP A 293 1.36 -18.78 -16.20
N GLN A 294 0.74 -17.88 -16.97
CA GLN A 294 -0.72 -17.79 -17.10
C GLN A 294 -1.35 -19.07 -17.66
N ALA A 295 -0.66 -19.75 -18.57
CA ALA A 295 -1.12 -21.05 -19.11
C ALA A 295 -1.22 -22.14 -18.03
N ALA A 296 -0.49 -22.01 -16.92
CA ALA A 296 -0.49 -22.94 -15.79
C ALA A 296 -1.36 -22.48 -14.62
N PHE A 297 -1.99 -21.29 -14.69
CA PHE A 297 -2.80 -20.76 -13.60
C PHE A 297 -4.19 -21.40 -13.51
N LEU A 298 -4.76 -21.35 -12.31
CA LEU A 298 -6.19 -21.53 -12.12
C LEU A 298 -6.93 -20.25 -12.56
N PRO A 299 -8.17 -20.37 -13.09
CA PRO A 299 -8.96 -19.20 -13.44
C PRO A 299 -9.32 -18.38 -12.20
N LEU A 300 -9.49 -17.08 -12.38
CA LEU A 300 -10.03 -16.23 -11.32
C LEU A 300 -11.48 -16.62 -11.01
N PRO A 301 -11.87 -16.71 -9.74
CA PRO A 301 -13.26 -16.93 -9.36
C PRO A 301 -14.17 -15.81 -9.92
N PRO A 302 -15.42 -16.11 -10.29
CA PRO A 302 -16.35 -15.11 -10.83
C PRO A 302 -16.76 -14.04 -9.81
N VAL A 303 -16.65 -14.36 -8.52
CA VAL A 303 -16.91 -13.43 -7.40
C VAL A 303 -15.58 -13.07 -6.75
N ALA A 304 -15.33 -11.78 -6.57
CA ALA A 304 -14.13 -11.30 -5.88
C ALA A 304 -14.13 -11.75 -4.41
N PHE A 305 -12.96 -12.06 -3.88
CA PHE A 305 -12.80 -12.36 -2.46
C PHE A 305 -13.07 -11.11 -1.62
N ASP A 306 -13.94 -11.23 -0.62
CA ASP A 306 -14.27 -10.16 0.32
C ASP A 306 -13.15 -10.05 1.38
N ALA A 307 -12.10 -9.30 1.07
CA ALA A 307 -10.85 -9.21 1.85
C ALA A 307 -11.02 -8.40 3.15
N CYS A 308 -12.03 -8.74 3.95
CA CYS A 308 -12.36 -8.05 5.20
C CYS A 308 -12.45 -9.00 6.39
N MET A 309 -12.04 -8.53 7.56
CA MET A 309 -12.34 -9.17 8.83
C MET A 309 -13.82 -8.96 9.16
N LYS A 310 -14.57 -10.06 9.36
CA LYS A 310 -15.98 -10.02 9.74
C LYS A 310 -16.15 -10.29 11.22
N GLN A 311 -16.79 -9.34 11.92
CA GLN A 311 -17.03 -9.44 13.36
C GLN A 311 -18.45 -8.97 13.67
N PRO A 312 -19.30 -9.80 14.33
CA PRO A 312 -20.54 -9.32 14.91
C PRO A 312 -20.24 -8.43 16.09
N ALA A 313 -20.95 -7.32 16.23
CA ALA A 313 -20.84 -6.38 17.33
C ALA A 313 -22.21 -5.75 17.59
N GLN A 314 -22.45 -5.24 18.79
CA GLN A 314 -23.67 -4.54 19.15
C GLN A 314 -23.41 -3.03 19.23
N ALA A 315 -24.27 -2.24 18.59
CA ALA A 315 -24.25 -0.79 18.75
C ALA A 315 -24.68 -0.42 20.17
N ASN A 316 -23.92 0.44 20.85
CA ASN A 316 -24.21 0.89 22.19
C ASN A 316 -25.28 2.02 22.23
N SER A 317 -25.60 2.52 23.43
CA SER A 317 -26.55 3.62 23.65
C SER A 317 -26.10 4.95 23.02
N LEU A 318 -24.82 5.09 22.66
CA LEU A 318 -24.26 6.23 21.94
C LEU A 318 -24.23 6.02 20.44
N SER A 319 -24.85 4.95 19.90
CA SER A 319 -24.79 4.56 18.49
C SER A 319 -23.37 4.34 17.97
N LEU A 320 -22.53 3.75 18.81
CA LEU A 320 -21.14 3.40 18.49
C LEU A 320 -20.97 1.89 18.48
N VAL A 321 -20.16 1.41 17.54
CA VAL A 321 -19.79 0.02 17.35
C VAL A 321 -18.28 -0.13 17.48
N ARG A 322 -17.83 -1.04 18.36
CA ARG A 322 -16.39 -1.26 18.60
C ARG A 322 -15.79 -2.24 17.61
N PHE A 323 -14.66 -1.83 17.00
CA PHE A 323 -13.87 -2.66 16.13
C PHE A 323 -12.37 -2.27 16.20
N ASP A 324 -11.50 -3.25 16.34
CA ASP A 324 -10.02 -3.10 16.39
C ASP A 324 -9.56 -1.95 17.33
N ASP A 325 -10.07 -2.00 18.57
CA ASP A 325 -9.83 -1.01 19.65
C ASP A 325 -10.35 0.43 19.36
N ASN A 326 -11.17 0.63 18.34
CA ASN A 326 -11.75 1.92 17.99
C ASN A 326 -13.28 1.86 17.93
N ASP A 327 -13.95 2.98 18.14
CA ASP A 327 -15.40 3.10 18.11
C ASP A 327 -15.86 3.88 16.85
N TYR A 328 -16.81 3.32 16.11
CA TYR A 328 -17.33 3.89 14.86
C TYR A 328 -18.84 4.12 14.97
N SER A 329 -19.32 5.27 14.54
CA SER A 329 -20.74 5.61 14.65
C SER A 329 -21.61 4.92 13.60
N VAL A 330 -22.84 4.59 13.99
CA VAL A 330 -23.93 4.19 13.11
C VAL A 330 -25.12 5.15 13.26
N PRO A 331 -26.03 5.24 12.28
CA PRO A 331 -27.25 6.03 12.45
C PRO A 331 -27.99 5.65 13.72
N VAL A 332 -28.51 6.66 14.45
CA VAL A 332 -29.15 6.47 15.76
C VAL A 332 -30.34 5.50 15.75
N SER A 333 -30.92 5.24 14.58
CA SER A 333 -31.96 4.22 14.39
C SER A 333 -31.45 2.79 14.61
N TYR A 334 -30.15 2.57 14.55
CA TYR A 334 -29.52 1.27 14.76
C TYR A 334 -28.88 1.13 16.15
N ALA A 335 -29.09 2.08 17.06
CA ALA A 335 -28.67 1.94 18.46
C ALA A 335 -29.26 0.65 19.04
N HIS A 336 -28.46 -0.09 19.81
CA HIS A 336 -28.80 -1.38 20.40
C HIS A 336 -29.08 -2.54 19.43
N HIS A 337 -28.85 -2.35 18.13
CA HIS A 337 -28.98 -3.43 17.14
C HIS A 337 -27.63 -4.17 16.98
N GLU A 338 -27.74 -5.41 16.55
CA GLU A 338 -26.60 -6.20 16.12
C GLU A 338 -26.11 -5.71 14.73
N ILE A 339 -24.82 -5.44 14.63
CA ILE A 339 -24.14 -4.90 13.44
C ILE A 339 -23.05 -5.87 13.04
N LEU A 340 -23.03 -6.28 11.78
CA LEU A 340 -21.90 -6.98 11.19
C LEU A 340 -20.85 -5.95 10.76
N VAL A 341 -19.72 -5.96 11.43
CA VAL A 341 -18.57 -5.13 11.07
C VAL A 341 -17.73 -5.84 10.03
N LYS A 342 -17.42 -5.17 8.91
CA LYS A 342 -16.50 -5.59 7.89
C LYS A 342 -15.29 -4.65 7.89
N GLY A 343 -14.18 -5.11 8.45
CA GLY A 343 -12.93 -4.33 8.51
C GLY A 343 -12.02 -4.65 7.33
N TYR A 344 -11.93 -3.72 6.37
CA TYR A 344 -10.99 -3.76 5.24
C TYR A 344 -9.66 -3.10 5.63
N VAL A 345 -8.70 -3.06 4.74
CA VAL A 345 -7.41 -2.41 4.97
C VAL A 345 -7.51 -0.88 5.06
N ASP A 346 -8.48 -0.27 4.39
CA ASP A 346 -8.68 1.17 4.24
C ASP A 346 -9.96 1.70 4.90
N ARG A 347 -10.96 0.84 5.12
CA ARG A 347 -12.27 1.24 5.61
C ARG A 347 -12.89 0.22 6.55
N VAL A 348 -13.86 0.69 7.32
CA VAL A 348 -14.75 -0.13 8.15
C VAL A 348 -16.17 0.07 7.64
N THR A 349 -16.78 -0.99 7.14
CA THR A 349 -18.17 -1.00 6.66
C THR A 349 -19.05 -1.66 7.70
N LEU A 350 -20.10 -0.97 8.13
CA LEU A 350 -21.03 -1.42 9.15
C LEU A 350 -22.34 -1.86 8.47
N CYS A 351 -22.75 -3.10 8.69
CA CYS A 351 -23.91 -3.68 8.03
C CYS A 351 -24.95 -4.13 9.07
N HIS A 352 -26.20 -3.81 8.83
CA HIS A 352 -27.32 -4.41 9.56
C HIS A 352 -28.11 -5.30 8.60
N LYS A 353 -28.16 -6.61 8.90
CA LYS A 353 -28.67 -7.62 7.96
C LYS A 353 -27.89 -7.51 6.63
N ASP A 354 -28.58 -7.33 5.51
CA ASP A 354 -27.97 -7.26 4.17
C ASP A 354 -27.70 -5.83 3.68
N ARG A 355 -27.88 -4.81 4.55
CA ARG A 355 -27.71 -3.40 4.18
C ARG A 355 -26.50 -2.80 4.83
N VAL A 356 -25.70 -2.07 4.05
CA VAL A 356 -24.67 -1.17 4.57
C VAL A 356 -25.37 0.02 5.21
N VAL A 357 -25.10 0.27 6.49
CA VAL A 357 -25.70 1.36 7.28
C VAL A 357 -24.72 2.50 7.55
N ALA A 358 -23.42 2.21 7.54
CA ALA A 358 -22.35 3.22 7.65
C ALA A 358 -21.04 2.72 7.04
N GLU A 359 -20.21 3.66 6.62
CA GLU A 359 -18.84 3.40 6.19
C GLU A 359 -17.92 4.49 6.76
N HIS A 360 -16.79 4.09 7.33
CA HIS A 360 -15.79 4.97 7.90
C HIS A 360 -14.40 4.64 7.38
N VAL A 361 -13.51 5.59 7.32
CA VAL A 361 -12.09 5.35 7.11
C VAL A 361 -11.56 4.54 8.29
N ARG A 362 -10.82 3.46 8.03
CA ARG A 362 -10.25 2.64 9.09
C ARG A 362 -9.13 3.36 9.81
N SER A 363 -9.21 3.43 11.11
CA SER A 363 -8.10 3.86 11.95
C SER A 363 -7.27 2.63 12.38
N TRP A 364 -5.96 2.74 12.26
CA TRP A 364 -4.98 1.78 12.77
C TRP A 364 -4.41 2.18 14.14
N GLY A 365 -4.91 3.30 14.70
CA GLY A 365 -4.68 3.72 16.08
C GLY A 365 -5.50 2.91 17.08
N LYS A 366 -5.46 3.34 18.33
CA LYS A 366 -6.24 2.75 19.43
C LYS A 366 -7.02 3.81 20.16
N GLU A 367 -8.15 3.40 20.76
CA GLU A 367 -9.02 4.23 21.60
C GLU A 367 -9.58 5.48 20.89
N GLY A 368 -9.61 5.45 19.52
CA GLY A 368 -10.23 6.48 18.72
C GLY A 368 -11.75 6.34 18.67
N ILE A 369 -12.46 7.47 18.61
CA ILE A 369 -13.90 7.51 18.40
C ILE A 369 -14.15 8.32 17.12
N PHE A 370 -14.81 7.68 16.15
CA PHE A 370 -15.04 8.24 14.81
C PHE A 370 -16.53 8.48 14.60
N PHE A 371 -16.91 9.74 14.62
CA PHE A 371 -18.28 10.17 14.42
C PHE A 371 -18.52 10.57 12.96
N ASP A 372 -19.66 10.15 12.39
CA ASP A 372 -20.31 10.81 11.29
C ASP A 372 -21.47 11.63 11.86
N TYR A 373 -21.39 12.94 11.78
CA TYR A 373 -22.41 13.85 12.34
C TYR A 373 -23.80 13.58 11.78
N ARG A 374 -23.90 13.10 10.54
CA ARG A 374 -25.18 12.78 9.88
C ARG A 374 -25.97 11.73 10.65
N HIS A 375 -25.28 10.81 11.31
CA HIS A 375 -25.90 9.76 12.09
C HIS A 375 -26.72 10.29 13.27
N TYR A 376 -26.41 11.48 13.78
CA TYR A 376 -26.99 12.07 14.99
C TYR A 376 -28.00 13.18 14.71
N LEU A 377 -28.11 13.70 13.48
CA LEU A 377 -29.03 14.78 13.11
C LEU A 377 -30.50 14.45 13.49
N PRO A 378 -31.02 13.21 13.28
CA PRO A 378 -32.36 12.87 13.72
C PRO A 378 -32.57 12.93 15.24
N LEU A 379 -31.52 12.69 16.02
CA LEU A 379 -31.59 12.80 17.49
C LEU A 379 -31.59 14.25 17.94
N LEU A 380 -30.82 15.12 17.25
CA LEU A 380 -30.78 16.53 17.52
C LEU A 380 -32.12 17.22 17.25
N GLU A 381 -32.85 16.80 16.20
CA GLU A 381 -34.21 17.33 15.95
C GLU A 381 -35.14 17.07 17.13
N ARG A 382 -34.97 15.94 17.85
CA ARG A 382 -35.73 15.61 19.07
C ARG A 382 -35.22 16.37 20.30
N LYS A 383 -33.92 16.74 20.34
CA LYS A 383 -33.25 17.39 21.45
C LYS A 383 -32.44 18.62 20.98
N PRO A 384 -33.11 19.68 20.46
CA PRO A 384 -32.43 20.80 19.81
C PRO A 384 -31.39 21.48 20.69
N GLY A 385 -31.65 21.62 22.00
CA GLY A 385 -30.73 22.24 22.93
C GLY A 385 -29.36 21.58 23.08
N SER A 386 -29.16 20.35 22.56
CA SER A 386 -27.85 19.71 22.55
C SER A 386 -26.97 20.06 21.33
N LEU A 387 -27.44 20.86 20.37
CA LEU A 387 -26.72 21.20 19.15
C LEU A 387 -25.32 21.78 19.42
N ASP A 388 -25.20 22.70 20.36
CA ASP A 388 -23.94 23.40 20.67
C ASP A 388 -22.95 22.56 21.50
N HIS A 389 -23.40 21.44 22.07
CA HIS A 389 -22.62 20.59 22.96
C HIS A 389 -22.46 19.16 22.48
N ALA A 390 -23.02 18.84 21.29
CA ALA A 390 -22.98 17.51 20.73
C ALA A 390 -21.57 17.16 20.21
N ARG A 391 -20.85 16.27 20.90
CA ARG A 391 -19.52 15.79 20.48
C ARG A 391 -19.46 15.33 19.02
N PRO A 392 -20.47 14.63 18.44
CA PRO A 392 -20.46 14.25 17.04
C PRO A 392 -20.40 15.42 16.04
N LEU A 393 -20.70 16.64 16.48
CA LEU A 393 -20.69 17.87 15.66
C LEU A 393 -19.45 18.73 15.89
N ALA A 394 -18.58 18.35 16.83
CA ALA A 394 -17.40 19.16 17.20
C ALA A 394 -16.47 19.46 16.00
N ASP A 395 -16.39 18.53 15.05
CA ASP A 395 -15.56 18.67 13.84
C ASP A 395 -16.36 19.15 12.62
N LEU A 396 -17.64 19.49 12.80
CA LEU A 396 -18.50 19.98 11.73
C LEU A 396 -18.24 21.47 11.49
N ASN A 397 -17.43 21.77 10.48
CA ASN A 397 -17.19 23.14 10.03
C ASN A 397 -18.28 23.55 9.06
N LEU A 398 -19.27 24.30 9.55
CA LEU A 398 -20.30 24.86 8.71
C LEU A 398 -19.82 26.18 8.04
N PRO A 399 -20.12 26.41 6.74
CA PRO A 399 -19.91 27.70 6.09
C PRO A 399 -20.66 28.80 6.77
N GLU A 400 -20.17 30.06 6.69
CA GLU A 400 -20.71 31.26 7.36
C GLU A 400 -22.22 31.52 7.07
N CYS A 401 -22.70 31.08 5.91
CA CYS A 401 -24.12 31.20 5.55
C CYS A 401 -25.05 30.46 6.52
N PHE A 402 -24.57 29.35 7.13
CA PHE A 402 -25.36 28.60 8.12
C PHE A 402 -25.48 29.35 9.44
N ASP A 403 -24.46 30.10 9.87
CA ASP A 403 -24.53 30.94 11.06
C ASP A 403 -25.51 32.09 10.84
N THR A 404 -25.53 32.65 9.64
CA THR A 404 -26.49 33.70 9.25
C THR A 404 -27.91 33.13 9.22
N LEU A 405 -28.10 31.97 8.65
CA LEU A 405 -29.40 31.27 8.62
C LEU A 405 -29.89 30.98 10.04
N ARG A 406 -29.01 30.42 10.89
CA ARG A 406 -29.33 30.10 12.30
C ARG A 406 -29.79 31.38 13.05
N ARG A 407 -29.05 32.48 12.94
CA ARG A 407 -29.41 33.76 13.59
C ARG A 407 -30.77 34.30 13.13
N ARG A 408 -31.09 34.21 11.83
CA ARG A 408 -32.39 34.64 11.31
C ARG A 408 -33.53 33.79 11.83
N LEU A 409 -33.38 32.44 11.76
CA LEU A 409 -34.39 31.52 12.27
C LEU A 409 -34.65 31.68 13.77
N GLN A 410 -33.61 32.01 14.58
CA GLN A 410 -33.75 32.29 16.00
C GLN A 410 -34.37 33.68 16.27
N GLY A 411 -34.20 34.66 15.38
CA GLY A 411 -34.78 36.00 15.50
C GLY A 411 -36.25 36.08 15.07
N GLU A 412 -36.72 35.14 14.25
CA GLU A 412 -38.12 35.08 13.74
C GLU A 412 -38.99 34.16 14.63
N GLU A 413 -38.52 33.77 15.81
CA GLU A 413 -39.13 32.77 16.67
C GLU A 413 -40.39 33.33 17.40
N GLU A 414 -41.57 32.84 17.02
CA GLU A 414 -42.80 33.04 17.80
C GLU A 414 -42.92 32.04 18.96
N ARG A 415 -42.26 30.87 18.85
CA ARG A 415 -42.25 29.80 19.86
C ARG A 415 -40.83 29.37 20.15
N GLN A 416 -40.46 29.38 21.45
CA GLN A 416 -39.12 29.04 21.91
C GLN A 416 -38.65 27.65 21.43
N GLY A 417 -37.58 27.59 20.59
CA GLY A 417 -36.95 26.40 20.07
C GLY A 417 -37.45 25.88 18.71
N GLU A 418 -38.36 26.59 18.04
CA GLU A 418 -38.88 26.19 16.70
C GLU A 418 -37.90 26.54 15.59
N GLY A 419 -37.28 27.71 15.62
CA GLY A 419 -36.25 28.12 14.67
C GLY A 419 -35.02 27.21 14.74
N LEU A 420 -34.63 26.78 15.94
CA LEU A 420 -33.51 25.83 16.10
C LEU A 420 -33.86 24.44 15.52
N ARG A 421 -35.09 24.00 15.68
CA ARG A 421 -35.57 22.74 15.04
C ARG A 421 -35.55 22.86 13.52
N GLU A 422 -36.01 23.97 12.99
CA GLU A 422 -36.01 24.21 11.55
C GLU A 422 -34.59 24.27 11.00
N PHE A 423 -33.66 24.90 11.70
CA PHE A 423 -32.24 24.87 11.38
C PHE A 423 -31.71 23.40 11.31
N ILE A 424 -32.04 22.58 12.32
CA ILE A 424 -31.62 21.16 12.34
C ILE A 424 -32.28 20.40 11.18
N ARG A 425 -33.53 20.67 10.81
CA ARG A 425 -34.19 20.07 9.64
C ARG A 425 -33.49 20.44 8.33
N ILE A 426 -32.95 21.66 8.24
CA ILE A 426 -32.13 22.05 7.08
C ILE A 426 -30.82 21.31 7.09
N LEU A 427 -30.16 21.19 8.25
CA LEU A 427 -28.92 20.38 8.38
C LEU A 427 -29.16 18.91 8.01
N ARG A 428 -30.35 18.35 8.28
CA ARG A 428 -30.70 16.98 7.88
C ARG A 428 -30.70 16.75 6.38
N LEU A 429 -30.79 17.79 5.56
CA LEU A 429 -30.60 17.66 4.11
C LEU A 429 -29.19 17.19 3.74
N LEU A 430 -28.20 17.26 4.67
CA LEU A 430 -26.88 16.65 4.52
C LEU A 430 -26.89 15.11 4.55
N GLU A 431 -28.02 14.50 4.95
CA GLU A 431 -28.21 13.06 4.82
C GLU A 431 -28.28 12.64 3.34
N ASP A 432 -28.82 13.50 2.45
CA ASP A 432 -29.09 13.22 1.04
C ASP A 432 -28.23 14.05 0.07
N TYR A 433 -27.76 15.23 0.50
CA TYR A 433 -27.04 16.16 -0.37
C TYR A 433 -25.67 16.54 0.21
N PRO A 434 -24.62 16.69 -0.64
CA PRO A 434 -23.31 17.10 -0.18
C PRO A 434 -23.31 18.58 0.26
N MET A 435 -22.37 18.92 1.15
CA MET A 435 -22.25 20.24 1.79
C MET A 435 -22.19 21.40 0.79
N ASP A 436 -21.44 21.26 -0.30
CA ASP A 436 -21.27 22.30 -1.32
C ASP A 436 -22.59 22.65 -2.05
N ARG A 437 -23.44 21.64 -2.26
CA ARG A 437 -24.78 21.85 -2.84
C ARG A 437 -25.73 22.49 -1.84
N LEU A 438 -25.72 22.01 -0.60
CA LEU A 438 -26.57 22.58 0.45
C LEU A 438 -26.17 24.02 0.76
N GLN A 439 -24.89 24.35 0.81
CA GLN A 439 -24.38 25.71 0.98
C GLN A 439 -24.97 26.67 -0.07
N LYS A 440 -24.87 26.32 -1.36
CA LYS A 440 -25.41 27.12 -2.46
C LYS A 440 -26.92 27.29 -2.37
N ALA A 441 -27.63 26.28 -1.91
CA ALA A 441 -29.07 26.34 -1.71
C ALA A 441 -29.44 27.29 -0.55
N VAL A 442 -28.72 27.19 0.57
CA VAL A 442 -28.89 28.10 1.72
C VAL A 442 -28.57 29.56 1.35
N GLU A 443 -27.49 29.81 0.62
CA GLU A 443 -27.14 31.17 0.14
C GLU A 443 -28.25 31.77 -0.71
N LYS A 444 -28.85 31.02 -1.63
CA LYS A 444 -29.99 31.43 -2.45
C LYS A 444 -31.23 31.71 -1.60
N ALA A 445 -31.53 30.82 -0.66
CA ALA A 445 -32.65 30.95 0.25
C ALA A 445 -32.53 32.24 1.13
N LEU A 446 -31.32 32.53 1.59
CA LEU A 446 -31.03 33.76 2.35
C LEU A 446 -31.24 35.01 1.54
N VAL A 447 -30.94 35.03 0.23
CA VAL A 447 -31.15 36.17 -0.67
C VAL A 447 -32.62 36.51 -0.84
N ILE A 448 -33.49 35.50 -0.92
CA ILE A 448 -34.96 35.70 -1.10
C ILE A 448 -35.72 35.70 0.22
N HIS A 449 -35.02 35.74 1.37
CA HIS A 449 -35.61 35.72 2.70
C HIS A 449 -36.55 34.52 2.98
N ALA A 450 -36.29 33.36 2.36
CA ALA A 450 -37.07 32.13 2.53
C ALA A 450 -36.26 31.09 3.33
N HIS A 451 -36.44 31.10 4.65
CA HIS A 451 -35.56 30.39 5.58
C HIS A 451 -36.03 28.95 5.94
N SER A 452 -37.16 28.49 5.37
CA SER A 452 -37.70 27.18 5.69
C SER A 452 -36.93 26.04 4.98
N ARG A 453 -36.98 24.83 5.57
CA ARG A 453 -36.42 23.59 4.95
C ARG A 453 -36.93 23.39 3.53
N ASP A 454 -38.24 23.59 3.34
CA ASP A 454 -38.86 23.36 2.04
C ASP A 454 -38.40 24.38 0.99
N ALA A 455 -38.17 25.63 1.37
CA ALA A 455 -37.58 26.62 0.50
C ALA A 455 -36.13 26.25 0.08
N VAL A 456 -35.31 25.82 1.03
CA VAL A 456 -33.94 25.36 0.74
C VAL A 456 -33.98 24.10 -0.18
N LEU A 457 -34.91 23.20 0.06
CA LEU A 457 -35.09 21.97 -0.74
C LEU A 457 -35.42 22.31 -2.20
N GLN A 458 -36.20 23.37 -2.48
CA GLN A 458 -36.49 23.81 -3.85
C GLN A 458 -35.24 24.14 -4.66
N PHE A 459 -34.18 24.66 -4.01
CA PHE A 459 -32.91 24.97 -4.68
C PHE A 459 -31.99 23.74 -4.84
N LEU A 460 -32.24 22.63 -4.10
CA LEU A 460 -31.51 21.39 -4.19
C LEU A 460 -32.05 20.43 -5.26
N VAL A 461 -33.38 20.45 -5.42
CA VAL A 461 -34.04 19.64 -6.46
C VAL A 461 -33.72 20.27 -7.83
N PRO A 462 -33.23 19.50 -8.81
CA PRO A 462 -33.07 20.01 -10.16
C PRO A 462 -34.43 20.51 -10.64
N HIS A 463 -34.52 21.80 -11.03
CA HIS A 463 -35.70 22.26 -11.75
C HIS A 463 -35.81 21.36 -12.99
N PHE A 464 -36.71 20.43 -12.97
CA PHE A 464 -37.23 19.88 -14.19
C PHE A 464 -37.86 21.03 -14.94
N SER A 465 -37.12 21.65 -15.82
CA SER A 465 -37.74 22.44 -16.86
C SER A 465 -38.65 21.43 -17.56
N TRP A 466 -39.92 21.57 -17.31
CA TRP A 466 -40.92 20.97 -18.16
C TRP A 466 -40.59 21.54 -19.55
N ARG A 467 -39.76 20.81 -20.30
CA ARG A 467 -39.77 21.04 -21.74
C ARG A 467 -41.22 20.75 -22.09
N ASN A 468 -41.99 21.85 -22.33
CA ASN A 468 -43.25 21.71 -23.00
C ASN A 468 -42.95 20.87 -24.24
N THR A 469 -43.13 19.54 -24.12
CA THR A 469 -43.15 18.70 -25.27
C THR A 469 -44.41 19.11 -25.99
N THR A 470 -44.26 20.12 -26.84
CA THR A 470 -45.28 20.45 -27.84
C THR A 470 -45.46 19.17 -28.61
N PHE A 471 -46.57 18.47 -28.33
CA PHE A 471 -46.97 17.29 -29.08
C PHE A 471 -47.16 17.75 -30.52
N LEU A 472 -46.23 17.42 -31.38
CA LEU A 472 -46.43 17.60 -32.82
C LEU A 472 -47.63 16.69 -33.18
N LEU A 473 -48.74 17.34 -33.56
CA LEU A 473 -49.96 16.66 -34.01
C LEU A 473 -49.83 15.99 -35.38
N ASP A 474 -48.63 16.15 -36.01
CA ASP A 474 -48.34 15.55 -37.29
C ASP A 474 -48.38 14.01 -37.18
N GLY A 475 -49.24 13.40 -37.98
CA GLY A 475 -49.52 11.95 -37.97
C GLY A 475 -50.65 11.49 -37.05
N ARG A 476 -51.25 12.34 -36.18
CA ARG A 476 -52.32 11.99 -35.24
C ARG A 476 -53.64 12.72 -35.65
N LYS A 477 -54.21 12.37 -36.81
CA LYS A 477 -55.43 13.00 -37.34
C LYS A 477 -56.64 13.00 -36.38
N HIS A 478 -56.76 11.97 -35.51
CA HIS A 478 -57.85 11.85 -34.54
C HIS A 478 -57.78 12.90 -33.40
N LEU A 479 -56.59 13.46 -33.08
CA LEU A 479 -56.42 14.48 -32.05
C LEU A 479 -56.71 15.89 -32.56
N ARG A 480 -56.76 16.14 -33.88
CA ARG A 480 -57.05 17.44 -34.49
C ARG A 480 -58.54 17.85 -34.31
N LEU A 481 -59.42 16.89 -34.01
CA LEU A 481 -60.84 17.12 -33.79
C LEU A 481 -61.23 17.33 -32.33
N VAL A 482 -60.25 17.19 -31.39
CA VAL A 482 -60.50 17.38 -29.95
C VAL A 482 -60.50 18.89 -29.67
N LYS A 483 -61.68 19.47 -29.48
CA LYS A 483 -61.84 20.82 -28.93
C LYS A 483 -61.80 20.74 -27.40
N VAL A 484 -60.70 21.18 -26.79
CA VAL A 484 -60.64 21.38 -25.35
C VAL A 484 -61.31 22.71 -25.06
N GLY A 485 -62.46 22.74 -24.36
CA GLY A 485 -63.04 23.96 -23.86
C GLY A 485 -62.11 24.65 -22.87
N THR A 486 -62.02 25.97 -22.95
CA THR A 486 -61.27 26.75 -21.94
C THR A 486 -61.92 26.47 -20.57
N PRO A 487 -61.12 26.09 -19.55
CA PRO A 487 -61.65 25.86 -18.21
C PRO A 487 -62.30 27.15 -17.69
N ASP A 488 -63.46 27.02 -17.09
CA ASP A 488 -64.16 28.14 -16.43
C ASP A 488 -63.39 28.51 -15.15
N LEU A 489 -62.70 29.66 -15.18
CA LEU A 489 -61.95 30.19 -14.06
C LEU A 489 -62.79 31.00 -13.08
N SER A 490 -64.11 31.08 -13.28
CA SER A 490 -64.97 31.89 -12.40
C SER A 490 -65.01 31.36 -10.96
N ALA A 491 -64.92 30.05 -10.76
CA ALA A 491 -64.81 29.43 -9.45
C ALA A 491 -63.55 29.84 -8.67
N TYR A 492 -62.41 30.03 -9.36
CA TYR A 492 -61.17 30.47 -8.73
C TYR A 492 -61.17 31.98 -8.39
N ARG A 493 -61.89 32.81 -9.13
CA ARG A 493 -62.10 34.24 -8.76
C ARG A 493 -62.86 34.39 -7.45
N ASN A 494 -63.77 33.45 -7.13
CA ASN A 494 -64.50 33.47 -5.86
C ASN A 494 -63.60 33.13 -4.66
N LEU A 495 -62.53 32.33 -4.84
CA LEU A 495 -61.54 32.05 -3.80
C LEU A 495 -60.69 33.28 -3.49
N LEU A 496 -60.23 34.02 -4.49
CA LEU A 496 -59.52 35.30 -4.31
C LEU A 496 -60.37 36.39 -3.66
N ALA A 497 -61.69 36.38 -3.87
CA ALA A 497 -62.61 37.34 -3.26
C ALA A 497 -62.92 37.04 -1.78
N GLN A 498 -62.65 35.83 -1.29
CA GLN A 498 -62.81 35.45 0.12
C GLN A 498 -61.63 35.88 0.99
N GLU A 499 -60.41 35.92 0.47
CA GLU A 499 -59.20 36.40 1.22
C GLU A 499 -59.26 37.88 1.55
N VAL A 500 -59.90 38.72 0.72
CA VAL A 500 -59.97 40.18 0.95
C VAL A 500 -61.01 40.55 2.04
N ARG A 501 -61.84 39.64 2.53
CA ARG A 501 -62.87 39.92 3.56
C ARG A 501 -62.49 39.59 4.99
N HIS A 502 -61.29 39.05 5.25
CA HIS A 502 -60.85 38.68 6.61
C HIS A 502 -59.92 39.69 7.29
N ASP A 503 -59.47 40.75 6.59
CA ASP A 503 -58.59 41.79 7.15
C ASP A 503 -59.27 43.11 7.50
N GLY A 504 -60.55 43.06 7.92
CA GLY A 504 -61.21 44.25 8.36
C GLY A 504 -62.30 43.98 9.38
N LYS A 505 -61.92 43.68 10.63
CA LYS A 505 -62.58 44.08 11.90
C LYS A 505 -61.99 43.40 13.12
N GLY A 506 -61.48 44.21 14.01
CA GLY A 506 -61.34 43.94 15.43
C GLY A 506 -59.93 43.80 15.95
#